data_c51e5ceaaa6c99989c7c66d7843d8b6b
#
_entry.id   c51e5ceaaa6c99989c7c66d7843d8b6b
#
_cell.length_a   1.000
_cell.length_b   1.000
_cell.length_c   1.000
_cell.angle_alpha   90.00
_cell.angle_beta   90.00
_cell.angle_gamma   90.00
#
_symmetry.space_group_name_H-M   'P 1'
#
loop_
_entity.id
_entity.type
_entity.pdbx_description
1 polymer ?
#
loop_
_entity_poly.entity_id
_entity_poly.type
_entity_poly.pdbx_seq_one_letter_code
_entity_poly.pdbx_strand_id
1 'polypeptide(L)'
;VPQRETTPFYPRTPYGVAKVYAHWITVNYREEYGMYAVSGILYNHESPRRGLEFVTRKITHTAARIKLGRAHELRLGNLEARRDWGHAQDSVRAMWLMLQQDTPEDFVIGTGETHSVREFCQAAFNYIGLDYQAYVIQDERFYRPLESAQLVSDPGKANRELGWKPAVSFEALVHQMVDADLALTARELAH
;
A
#
# COMPACT_ATOMS: atom_id res chain seq x y z
N VAL A 1 3.99 -12.88 13.46
CA VAL A 1 3.72 -12.63 12.05
C VAL A 1 2.81 -13.75 11.60
N PRO A 2 1.66 -13.45 10.98
CA PRO A 2 1.14 -12.14 10.57
C PRO A 2 0.58 -11.31 11.74
N GLN A 3 0.38 -9.98 11.51
CA GLN A 3 -0.15 -9.06 12.50
C GLN A 3 -1.68 -9.06 12.48
N ARG A 4 -2.25 -9.07 13.70
CA ARG A 4 -3.69 -9.07 13.98
C ARG A 4 -4.08 -7.86 14.83
N GLU A 5 -5.35 -7.67 15.07
CA GLU A 5 -5.90 -6.64 15.95
C GLU A 5 -5.31 -6.69 17.37
N THR A 6 -4.92 -7.89 17.84
CA THR A 6 -4.31 -8.12 19.17
C THR A 6 -2.79 -7.99 19.18
N THR A 7 -2.15 -7.74 18.03
CA THR A 7 -0.71 -7.57 17.97
C THR A 7 -0.31 -6.25 18.64
N PRO A 8 0.61 -6.26 19.63
CA PRO A 8 1.04 -5.04 20.30
C PRO A 8 1.66 -4.04 19.34
N PHE A 9 1.27 -2.77 19.48
CA PHE A 9 1.92 -1.70 18.72
C PHE A 9 3.33 -1.43 19.23
N TYR A 10 4.27 -1.33 18.30
CA TYR A 10 5.65 -0.94 18.60
C TYR A 10 6.14 0.08 17.56
N PRO A 11 5.76 1.36 17.69
CA PRO A 11 6.09 2.38 16.71
C PRO A 11 7.60 2.67 16.70
N ARG A 12 8.18 2.72 15.50
CA ARG A 12 9.61 2.95 15.27
C ARG A 12 9.90 4.33 14.67
N THR A 13 8.86 5.11 14.39
CA THR A 13 8.97 6.43 13.76
C THR A 13 8.00 7.41 14.41
N PRO A 14 8.25 8.75 14.36
CA PRO A 14 7.28 9.74 14.83
C PRO A 14 5.91 9.61 14.17
N TYR A 15 5.87 9.26 12.89
CA TYR A 15 4.62 8.94 12.19
C TYR A 15 3.90 7.75 12.84
N GLY A 16 4.62 6.67 13.13
CA GLY A 16 4.06 5.50 13.82
C GLY A 16 3.50 5.86 15.20
N VAL A 17 4.21 6.68 15.97
CA VAL A 17 3.73 7.17 17.27
C VAL A 17 2.42 7.94 17.12
N ALA A 18 2.35 8.86 16.15
CA ALA A 18 1.12 9.61 15.88
C ALA A 18 -0.06 8.69 15.49
N LYS A 19 0.20 7.63 14.71
CA LYS A 19 -0.84 6.64 14.33
C LYS A 19 -1.30 5.81 15.52
N VAL A 20 -0.41 5.44 16.44
CA VAL A 20 -0.76 4.74 17.69
C VAL A 20 -1.59 5.66 18.60
N TYR A 21 -1.22 6.93 18.70
CA TYR A 21 -2.05 7.92 19.41
C TYR A 21 -3.46 8.00 18.80
N ALA A 22 -3.57 8.10 17.47
CA ALA A 22 -4.86 8.16 16.79
C ALA A 22 -5.73 6.91 17.06
N HIS A 23 -5.12 5.73 17.13
CA HIS A 23 -5.84 4.50 17.51
C HIS A 23 -6.38 4.60 18.94
N TRP A 24 -5.53 4.90 19.92
CA TRP A 24 -5.93 4.91 21.32
C TRP A 24 -6.92 6.03 21.66
N ILE A 25 -6.83 7.19 21.02
CA ILE A 25 -7.84 8.24 21.22
C ILE A 25 -9.21 7.80 20.66
N THR A 26 -9.23 7.06 19.54
CA THR A 26 -10.46 6.48 18.98
C THR A 26 -11.09 5.48 19.94
N VAL A 27 -10.28 4.58 20.52
CA VAL A 27 -10.75 3.62 21.54
C VAL A 27 -11.29 4.35 22.76
N ASN A 28 -10.58 5.36 23.29
CA ASN A 28 -11.00 6.13 24.44
C ASN A 28 -12.36 6.80 24.21
N TYR A 29 -12.56 7.45 23.05
CA TYR A 29 -13.83 8.11 22.75
C TYR A 29 -14.99 7.10 22.56
N ARG A 30 -14.71 5.94 22.04
CA ARG A 30 -15.67 4.85 21.93
C ARG A 30 -16.13 4.37 23.32
N GLU A 31 -15.18 4.12 24.22
CA GLU A 31 -15.45 3.56 25.55
C GLU A 31 -16.04 4.60 26.53
N GLU A 32 -15.48 5.81 26.55
CA GLU A 32 -15.88 6.85 27.51
C GLU A 32 -17.16 7.57 27.11
N TYR A 33 -17.36 7.83 25.82
CA TYR A 33 -18.48 8.63 25.33
C TYR A 33 -19.53 7.84 24.55
N GLY A 34 -19.36 6.52 24.43
CA GLY A 34 -20.28 5.67 23.67
C GLY A 34 -20.34 6.02 22.17
N MET A 35 -19.30 6.64 21.64
CA MET A 35 -19.25 6.98 20.22
C MET A 35 -19.12 5.72 19.36
N TYR A 36 -19.85 5.68 18.25
CA TYR A 36 -19.60 4.67 17.23
C TYR A 36 -18.33 5.05 16.46
N ALA A 37 -17.19 4.69 17.01
CA ALA A 37 -15.86 5.01 16.47
C ALA A 37 -15.05 3.71 16.28
N VAL A 38 -14.49 3.52 15.09
CA VAL A 38 -13.77 2.30 14.70
C VAL A 38 -12.42 2.66 14.08
N SER A 39 -11.41 1.82 14.31
CA SER A 39 -10.10 1.98 13.68
C SER A 39 -9.89 0.91 12.61
N GLY A 40 -9.69 1.33 11.37
CA GLY A 40 -9.11 0.48 10.35
C GLY A 40 -7.58 0.49 10.48
N ILE A 41 -6.99 -0.64 10.85
CA ILE A 41 -5.54 -0.84 10.88
C ILE A 41 -5.09 -1.19 9.46
N LEU A 42 -4.91 -0.14 8.64
CA LEU A 42 -4.70 -0.28 7.21
C LEU A 42 -3.24 -0.60 6.88
N TYR A 43 -3.04 -1.62 6.07
CA TYR A 43 -1.77 -1.87 5.39
C TYR A 43 -1.63 -0.96 4.16
N ASN A 44 -0.55 -1.11 3.40
CA ASN A 44 -0.32 -0.21 2.28
C ASN A 44 -1.48 -0.32 1.26
N HIS A 45 -2.10 0.80 0.96
CA HIS A 45 -3.22 0.89 0.04
C HIS A 45 -2.86 1.84 -1.11
N GLU A 46 -2.83 1.28 -2.29
CA GLU A 46 -2.28 1.90 -3.48
C GLU A 46 -3.39 2.13 -4.54
N SER A 47 -3.14 3.06 -5.44
CA SER A 47 -3.99 3.29 -6.60
C SER A 47 -3.30 4.23 -7.59
N PRO A 48 -3.86 4.49 -8.78
CA PRO A 48 -3.40 5.54 -9.67
C PRO A 48 -3.36 6.96 -9.06
N ARG A 49 -3.99 7.15 -7.90
CA ARG A 49 -4.02 8.43 -7.16
C ARG A 49 -2.93 8.53 -6.08
N ARG A 50 -2.08 7.52 -5.93
CA ARG A 50 -0.98 7.56 -4.97
C ARG A 50 -0.01 8.69 -5.29
N GLY A 51 0.56 9.34 -4.28
CA GLY A 51 1.58 10.38 -4.47
C GLY A 51 2.86 9.84 -5.13
N LEU A 52 3.51 10.64 -5.95
CA LEU A 52 4.73 10.26 -6.71
C LEU A 52 5.95 9.98 -5.81
N GLU A 53 5.93 10.46 -4.58
CA GLU A 53 6.96 10.22 -3.56
C GLU A 53 6.94 8.79 -3.01
N PHE A 54 5.86 8.04 -3.22
CA PHE A 54 5.74 6.65 -2.78
C PHE A 54 6.30 5.68 -3.81
N VAL A 55 6.96 4.62 -3.31
CA VAL A 55 7.72 3.68 -4.15
C VAL A 55 6.89 3.06 -5.28
N THR A 56 5.67 2.65 -5.01
CA THR A 56 4.77 2.05 -6.00
C THR A 56 4.49 3.00 -7.15
N ARG A 57 4.06 4.23 -6.86
CA ARG A 57 3.79 5.22 -7.89
C ARG A 57 5.07 5.72 -8.57
N LYS A 58 6.17 5.83 -7.84
CA LYS A 58 7.49 6.14 -8.43
C LYS A 58 7.87 5.10 -9.49
N ILE A 59 7.62 3.81 -9.22
CA ILE A 59 7.91 2.73 -10.17
C ILE A 59 7.01 2.86 -11.41
N THR A 60 5.70 2.90 -11.24
CA THR A 60 4.75 2.88 -12.38
C THR A 60 4.89 4.14 -13.24
N HIS A 61 5.03 5.29 -12.62
CA HIS A 61 5.22 6.56 -13.34
C HIS A 61 6.55 6.58 -14.11
N THR A 62 7.66 6.15 -13.49
CA THR A 62 8.94 6.13 -14.18
C THR A 62 8.98 5.07 -15.28
N ALA A 63 8.39 3.89 -15.08
CA ALA A 63 8.26 2.86 -16.10
C ALA A 63 7.48 3.39 -17.33
N ALA A 64 6.37 4.09 -17.12
CA ALA A 64 5.62 4.74 -18.19
C ALA A 64 6.47 5.78 -18.94
N ARG A 65 7.22 6.62 -18.23
CA ARG A 65 8.12 7.61 -18.82
C ARG A 65 9.26 6.97 -19.61
N ILE A 66 9.82 5.85 -19.14
CA ILE A 66 10.84 5.09 -19.86
C ILE A 66 10.24 4.52 -21.15
N LYS A 67 9.05 3.91 -21.08
CA LYS A 67 8.35 3.37 -22.25
C LYS A 67 8.10 4.42 -23.33
N LEU A 68 7.85 5.66 -22.93
CA LEU A 68 7.58 6.78 -23.83
C LEU A 68 8.83 7.65 -24.14
N GLY A 69 10.04 7.14 -23.81
CA GLY A 69 11.30 7.81 -24.11
C GLY A 69 11.56 9.10 -23.30
N ARG A 70 10.93 9.26 -22.13
CA ARG A 70 11.04 10.45 -21.27
C ARG A 70 11.87 10.26 -20.02
N ALA A 71 12.34 9.04 -19.78
CA ALA A 71 13.30 8.71 -18.74
C ALA A 71 14.18 7.57 -19.22
N HIS A 72 15.34 7.39 -18.58
CA HIS A 72 16.32 6.38 -18.97
C HIS A 72 16.70 5.45 -17.82
N GLU A 73 16.34 5.81 -16.59
CA GLU A 73 16.65 5.04 -15.39
C GLU A 73 15.60 5.27 -14.28
N LEU A 74 15.52 4.31 -13.37
CA LEU A 74 14.73 4.37 -12.15
C LEU A 74 15.67 4.06 -10.96
N ARG A 75 15.88 5.06 -10.08
CA ARG A 75 16.68 4.87 -8.86
C ARG A 75 15.81 4.52 -7.68
N LEU A 76 16.08 3.37 -7.05
CA LEU A 76 15.37 2.85 -5.89
C LEU A 76 16.36 2.47 -4.78
N GLY A 77 15.88 2.36 -3.55
CA GLY A 77 16.63 1.83 -2.43
C GLY A 77 16.62 0.31 -2.39
N ASN A 78 16.26 -0.26 -1.23
CA ASN A 78 16.22 -1.71 -1.02
C ASN A 78 15.12 -2.39 -1.84
N LEU A 79 15.51 -3.16 -2.85
CA LEU A 79 14.59 -3.91 -3.71
C LEU A 79 13.98 -5.14 -2.99
N GLU A 80 14.60 -5.61 -1.92
CA GLU A 80 14.13 -6.78 -1.15
C GLU A 80 13.13 -6.39 -0.05
N ALA A 81 12.90 -5.09 0.17
CA ALA A 81 11.90 -4.62 1.12
C ALA A 81 10.51 -5.12 0.69
N ARG A 82 9.83 -5.80 1.61
CA ARG A 82 8.51 -6.41 1.35
C ARG A 82 7.40 -5.62 2.01
N ARG A 83 6.25 -5.53 1.33
CA ARG A 83 5.04 -4.86 1.84
C ARG A 83 3.80 -5.63 1.39
N ASP A 84 2.78 -5.54 2.22
CA ASP A 84 1.42 -5.93 1.89
C ASP A 84 0.75 -4.74 1.16
N TRP A 85 0.64 -4.82 -0.16
CA TRP A 85 0.04 -3.79 -1.01
C TRP A 85 -1.35 -4.21 -1.47
N GLY A 86 -2.37 -3.50 -1.02
CA GLY A 86 -3.75 -3.65 -1.49
C GLY A 86 -4.22 -2.45 -2.32
N HIS A 87 -5.38 -2.55 -2.93
CA HIS A 87 -6.00 -1.46 -3.67
C HIS A 87 -6.81 -0.54 -2.73
N ALA A 88 -6.66 0.77 -2.88
CA ALA A 88 -7.32 1.76 -2.00
C ALA A 88 -8.85 1.65 -2.02
N GLN A 89 -9.46 1.23 -3.14
CA GLN A 89 -10.90 1.01 -3.22
C GLN A 89 -11.37 -0.13 -2.29
N ASP A 90 -10.58 -1.18 -2.15
CA ASP A 90 -10.88 -2.28 -1.22
C ASP A 90 -10.83 -1.80 0.23
N SER A 91 -9.84 -0.94 0.57
CA SER A 91 -9.75 -0.31 1.89
C SER A 91 -10.96 0.58 2.19
N VAL A 92 -11.40 1.39 1.22
CA VAL A 92 -12.60 2.25 1.37
C VAL A 92 -13.85 1.40 1.56
N ARG A 93 -13.97 0.28 0.84
CA ARG A 93 -15.08 -0.66 1.02
C ARG A 93 -15.09 -1.26 2.42
N ALA A 94 -13.91 -1.61 2.96
CA ALA A 94 -13.80 -2.08 4.34
C ALA A 94 -14.26 -1.01 5.34
N MET A 95 -13.81 0.25 5.18
CA MET A 95 -14.23 1.36 6.04
C MET A 95 -15.75 1.52 6.08
N TRP A 96 -16.40 1.41 4.91
CA TRP A 96 -17.87 1.47 4.85
C TRP A 96 -18.52 0.29 5.57
N LEU A 97 -18.03 -0.94 5.36
CA LEU A 97 -18.56 -2.15 6.00
C LEU A 97 -18.40 -2.12 7.53
N MET A 98 -17.28 -1.58 8.04
CA MET A 98 -17.05 -1.41 9.48
C MET A 98 -18.14 -0.54 10.15
N LEU A 99 -18.63 0.47 9.43
CA LEU A 99 -19.68 1.37 9.91
C LEU A 99 -21.11 0.81 9.76
N GLN A 100 -21.27 -0.37 9.15
CA GLN A 100 -22.57 -1.04 9.02
C GLN A 100 -22.80 -2.11 10.10
N GLN A 101 -21.84 -2.31 11.01
CA GLN A 101 -21.96 -3.31 12.07
C GLN A 101 -22.78 -2.78 13.26
N ASP A 102 -23.38 -3.69 14.03
CA ASP A 102 -24.16 -3.32 15.22
C ASP A 102 -23.26 -2.77 16.35
N THR A 103 -22.02 -3.23 16.41
CA THR A 103 -21.05 -2.82 17.43
C THR A 103 -19.77 -2.27 16.79
N PRO A 104 -19.20 -1.19 17.37
CA PRO A 104 -17.96 -0.61 16.86
C PRO A 104 -16.74 -1.47 17.25
N GLU A 105 -16.05 -2.03 16.27
CA GLU A 105 -14.83 -2.82 16.45
C GLU A 105 -13.73 -2.38 15.50
N ASP A 106 -12.48 -2.72 15.86
CA ASP A 106 -11.31 -2.42 15.05
C ASP A 106 -10.95 -3.61 14.16
N PHE A 107 -10.44 -3.34 12.95
CA PHE A 107 -10.14 -4.36 11.95
C PHE A 107 -8.80 -4.12 11.27
N VAL A 108 -8.01 -5.19 11.13
CA VAL A 108 -6.84 -5.21 10.25
C VAL A 108 -7.31 -5.36 8.81
N ILE A 109 -6.91 -4.43 7.97
CA ILE A 109 -7.26 -4.38 6.55
C ILE A 109 -5.98 -4.42 5.70
N GLY A 110 -5.79 -5.53 5.03
CA GLY A 110 -4.67 -5.79 4.11
C GLY A 110 -4.96 -7.03 3.27
N THR A 111 -4.03 -7.43 2.44
CA THR A 111 -4.24 -8.57 1.52
C THR A 111 -3.89 -9.91 2.16
N GLY A 112 -3.04 -9.92 3.20
CA GLY A 112 -2.45 -11.12 3.77
C GLY A 112 -1.24 -11.64 3.00
N GLU A 113 -0.86 -10.97 1.93
CA GLU A 113 0.27 -11.31 1.07
C GLU A 113 1.29 -10.18 1.05
N THR A 114 2.56 -10.52 0.85
CA THR A 114 3.61 -9.51 0.70
C THR A 114 4.38 -9.70 -0.58
N HIS A 115 4.70 -8.59 -1.22
CA HIS A 115 5.54 -8.54 -2.39
C HIS A 115 6.76 -7.66 -2.14
N SER A 116 7.89 -8.00 -2.75
CA SER A 116 9.09 -7.16 -2.70
C SER A 116 8.97 -5.99 -3.69
N VAL A 117 9.77 -4.95 -3.46
CA VAL A 117 9.91 -3.85 -4.43
C VAL A 117 10.43 -4.39 -5.77
N ARG A 118 11.27 -5.42 -5.75
CA ARG A 118 11.74 -6.13 -6.95
C ARG A 118 10.59 -6.75 -7.73
N GLU A 119 9.72 -7.52 -7.04
CA GLU A 119 8.53 -8.13 -7.66
C GLU A 119 7.60 -7.07 -8.28
N PHE A 120 7.45 -5.93 -7.60
CA PHE A 120 6.67 -4.81 -8.12
C PHE A 120 7.29 -4.20 -9.39
N CYS A 121 8.61 -3.99 -9.40
CA CYS A 121 9.33 -3.54 -10.60
C CYS A 121 9.15 -4.54 -11.75
N GLN A 122 9.36 -5.82 -11.48
CA GLN A 122 9.21 -6.87 -12.48
C GLN A 122 7.81 -6.89 -13.09
N ALA A 123 6.76 -6.84 -12.27
CA ALA A 123 5.38 -6.81 -12.73
C ALA A 123 5.10 -5.57 -13.59
N ALA A 124 5.53 -4.37 -13.13
CA ALA A 124 5.27 -3.12 -13.83
C ALA A 124 5.99 -3.06 -15.20
N PHE A 125 7.27 -3.43 -15.25
CA PHE A 125 8.06 -3.37 -16.46
C PHE A 125 7.68 -4.47 -17.47
N ASN A 126 7.46 -5.71 -16.99
CA ASN A 126 7.01 -6.80 -17.86
C ASN A 126 5.67 -6.47 -18.53
N TYR A 127 4.75 -5.85 -17.82
CA TYR A 127 3.45 -5.46 -18.37
C TYR A 127 3.55 -4.56 -19.60
N ILE A 128 4.56 -3.69 -19.64
CA ILE A 128 4.82 -2.80 -20.79
C ILE A 128 5.88 -3.31 -21.75
N GLY A 129 6.31 -4.58 -21.60
CA GLY A 129 7.28 -5.23 -22.49
C GLY A 129 8.72 -4.71 -22.33
N LEU A 130 9.12 -4.35 -21.10
CA LEU A 130 10.49 -3.92 -20.77
C LEU A 130 11.08 -4.85 -19.71
N ASP A 131 12.42 -5.01 -19.73
CA ASP A 131 13.14 -5.66 -18.64
C ASP A 131 13.56 -4.62 -17.59
N TYR A 132 13.04 -4.74 -16.36
CA TYR A 132 13.38 -3.81 -15.28
C TYR A 132 14.88 -3.74 -14.98
N GLN A 133 15.62 -4.84 -15.18
CA GLN A 133 17.04 -4.92 -14.89
C GLN A 133 17.87 -3.94 -15.76
N ALA A 134 17.38 -3.61 -16.94
CA ALA A 134 18.03 -2.65 -17.82
C ALA A 134 17.89 -1.19 -17.35
N TYR A 135 16.94 -0.91 -16.46
CA TYR A 135 16.58 0.48 -16.10
C TYR A 135 16.64 0.78 -14.61
N VAL A 136 16.51 -0.25 -13.75
CA VAL A 136 16.46 -0.06 -12.29
C VAL A 136 17.86 -0.07 -11.70
N ILE A 137 18.22 1.02 -11.03
CA ILE A 137 19.50 1.19 -10.35
C ILE A 137 19.25 1.25 -8.85
N GLN A 138 19.91 0.39 -8.07
CA GLN A 138 19.90 0.51 -6.62
C GLN A 138 20.82 1.65 -6.18
N ASP A 139 20.30 2.53 -5.32
CA ASP A 139 20.99 3.71 -4.82
C ASP A 139 20.86 3.76 -3.29
N GLU A 140 21.98 3.66 -2.60
CA GLU A 140 22.03 3.62 -1.13
C GLU A 140 21.44 4.86 -0.46
N ARG A 141 21.39 5.99 -1.14
CA ARG A 141 20.77 7.23 -0.62
C ARG A 141 19.27 7.08 -0.34
N PHE A 142 18.63 6.07 -0.95
CA PHE A 142 17.21 5.74 -0.74
C PHE A 142 16.99 4.59 0.24
N TYR A 143 18.04 4.05 0.87
CA TYR A 143 17.89 3.03 1.90
C TYR A 143 17.32 3.64 3.19
N ARG A 144 16.39 2.95 3.80
CA ARG A 144 15.81 3.34 5.10
C ARG A 144 16.41 2.46 6.20
N PRO A 145 17.01 3.04 7.27
CA PRO A 145 17.72 2.28 8.31
C PRO A 145 16.86 1.28 9.10
N LEU A 146 15.54 1.40 9.07
CA LEU A 146 14.62 0.65 9.94
C LEU A 146 13.67 -0.30 9.20
N GLU A 147 14.00 -0.74 7.99
CA GLU A 147 13.15 -1.62 7.16
C GLU A 147 13.16 -3.12 7.55
N SER A 148 13.61 -3.48 8.74
CA SER A 148 13.82 -4.89 9.12
C SER A 148 12.57 -5.67 9.54
N ALA A 149 11.42 -5.04 9.73
CA ALA A 149 10.20 -5.73 10.16
C ALA A 149 9.38 -6.23 8.97
N GLN A 150 9.16 -7.53 8.89
CA GLN A 150 8.16 -8.10 7.99
C GLN A 150 6.75 -7.74 8.49
N LEU A 151 6.05 -6.91 7.76
CA LEU A 151 4.67 -6.51 8.05
C LEU A 151 3.74 -7.22 7.07
N VAL A 152 3.05 -8.25 7.59
CA VAL A 152 2.04 -9.04 6.86
C VAL A 152 0.74 -8.96 7.63
N SER A 153 -0.34 -8.55 6.99
CA SER A 153 -1.65 -8.52 7.64
C SER A 153 -2.25 -9.91 7.82
N ASP A 154 -3.04 -10.07 8.88
CA ASP A 154 -4.03 -11.15 8.97
C ASP A 154 -5.43 -10.52 8.91
N PRO A 155 -6.05 -10.43 7.71
CA PRO A 155 -7.39 -9.88 7.56
C PRO A 155 -8.51 -10.86 7.95
N GLY A 156 -8.19 -11.93 8.66
CA GLY A 156 -9.13 -13.01 8.98
C GLY A 156 -10.36 -12.53 9.73
N LYS A 157 -10.24 -11.56 10.64
CA LYS A 157 -11.39 -10.95 11.34
C LYS A 157 -12.30 -10.21 10.35
N ALA A 158 -11.75 -9.34 9.53
CA ALA A 158 -12.50 -8.59 8.52
C ALA A 158 -13.23 -9.53 7.54
N ASN A 159 -12.59 -10.64 7.20
CA ASN A 159 -13.21 -11.66 6.33
C ASN A 159 -14.43 -12.33 7.01
N ARG A 160 -14.30 -12.75 8.26
CA ARG A 160 -15.38 -13.47 8.97
C ARG A 160 -16.55 -12.54 9.34
N GLU A 161 -16.27 -11.36 9.83
CA GLU A 161 -17.27 -10.48 10.46
C GLU A 161 -17.85 -9.48 9.48
N LEU A 162 -17.05 -8.95 8.54
CA LEU A 162 -17.51 -8.00 7.54
C LEU A 162 -17.82 -8.65 6.17
N GLY A 163 -17.49 -9.94 5.97
CA GLY A 163 -17.51 -10.56 4.65
C GLY A 163 -16.55 -9.88 3.66
N TRP A 164 -15.57 -9.14 4.18
CA TRP A 164 -14.63 -8.37 3.36
C TRP A 164 -13.46 -9.23 2.89
N LYS A 165 -13.13 -9.10 1.61
CA LYS A 165 -11.90 -9.63 1.00
C LYS A 165 -11.35 -8.62 -0.01
N PRO A 166 -10.04 -8.55 -0.22
CA PRO A 166 -9.49 -7.78 -1.32
C PRO A 166 -10.05 -8.32 -2.64
N ALA A 167 -10.53 -7.41 -3.50
CA ALA A 167 -11.10 -7.75 -4.80
C ALA A 167 -10.07 -7.59 -5.94
N VAL A 168 -9.04 -6.77 -5.72
CA VAL A 168 -8.00 -6.47 -6.71
C VAL A 168 -6.73 -7.24 -6.34
N SER A 169 -6.25 -8.09 -7.26
CA SER A 169 -4.97 -8.80 -7.08
C SER A 169 -3.78 -7.86 -7.19
N PHE A 170 -2.61 -8.32 -6.75
CA PHE A 170 -1.36 -7.56 -6.86
C PHE A 170 -1.06 -7.17 -8.31
N GLU A 171 -1.15 -8.11 -9.25
CA GLU A 171 -0.92 -7.87 -10.67
C GLU A 171 -1.91 -6.86 -11.25
N ALA A 172 -3.19 -7.01 -10.93
CA ALA A 172 -4.23 -6.08 -11.39
C ALA A 172 -4.00 -4.66 -10.86
N LEU A 173 -3.58 -4.52 -9.60
CA LEU A 173 -3.21 -3.24 -9.01
C LEU A 173 -2.04 -2.59 -9.77
N VAL A 174 -0.97 -3.35 -10.02
CA VAL A 174 0.22 -2.85 -10.75
C VAL A 174 -0.18 -2.42 -12.16
N HIS A 175 -0.94 -3.24 -12.88
CA HIS A 175 -1.37 -2.95 -14.25
C HIS A 175 -2.23 -1.67 -14.30
N GLN A 176 -3.22 -1.52 -13.42
CA GLN A 176 -4.05 -0.31 -13.35
C GLN A 176 -3.23 0.97 -13.09
N MET A 177 -2.21 0.87 -12.23
CA MET A 177 -1.34 2.01 -11.96
C MET A 177 -0.46 2.35 -13.16
N VAL A 178 0.08 1.34 -13.85
CA VAL A 178 0.91 1.53 -15.06
C VAL A 178 0.07 2.13 -16.19
N ASP A 179 -1.13 1.61 -16.45
CA ASP A 179 -2.03 2.14 -17.49
C ASP A 179 -2.39 3.60 -17.25
N ALA A 180 -2.69 3.96 -16.01
CA ALA A 180 -2.99 5.33 -15.64
C ALA A 180 -1.78 6.27 -15.87
N ASP A 181 -0.58 5.81 -15.53
CA ASP A 181 0.65 6.59 -15.72
C ASP A 181 1.06 6.70 -17.19
N LEU A 182 0.84 5.66 -18.01
CA LEU A 182 1.01 5.73 -19.46
C LEU A 182 0.07 6.77 -20.07
N ALA A 183 -1.23 6.75 -19.69
CA ALA A 183 -2.21 7.70 -20.17
C ALA A 183 -1.89 9.14 -19.71
N LEU A 184 -1.40 9.32 -18.47
CA LEU A 184 -0.98 10.61 -17.95
C LEU A 184 0.20 11.16 -18.74
N THR A 185 1.27 10.38 -18.87
CA THR A 185 2.50 10.77 -19.57
C THR A 185 2.24 11.04 -21.07
N ALA A 186 1.38 10.25 -21.70
CA ALA A 186 1.01 10.48 -23.11
C ALA A 186 0.27 11.82 -23.31
N ARG A 187 -0.59 12.23 -22.37
CA ARG A 187 -1.26 13.53 -22.40
C ARG A 187 -0.27 14.69 -22.22
N GLU A 188 0.69 14.55 -21.31
CA GLU A 188 1.75 15.57 -21.11
C GLU A 188 2.62 15.77 -22.36
N LEU A 189 2.67 14.79 -23.26
CA LEU A 189 3.41 14.85 -24.52
C LEU A 189 2.62 15.53 -25.64
N ALA A 190 1.29 15.58 -25.51
CA ALA A 190 0.40 16.18 -26.51
C ALA A 190 0.22 17.71 -26.32
N HIS A 191 0.76 18.26 -25.24
CA HIS A 191 0.73 19.68 -24.89
C HIS A 191 2.14 20.26 -24.85
#